data_1eed20d005e9e7d2dd801ba2e402e474
#
_entry.id   1eed20d005e9e7d2dd801ba2e402e474
#
_cell.length_a   1.000
_cell.length_b   1.000
_cell.length_c   1.000
_cell.angle_alpha   90.00
_cell.angle_beta   90.00
_cell.angle_gamma   90.00
#
_symmetry.space_group_name_H-M   'P 1'
#
loop_
_entity.id
_entity.type
_entity.pdbx_description
1 polymer ?
#
loop_
_entity_poly.entity_id
_entity_poly.type
_entity_poly.pdbx_seq_one_letter_code
_entity_poly.pdbx_strand_id
1 'polypeptide(L)'
;MTQPIRESSKQARSSGLCCPVVELRQYTLQPGKRDVLINLFDREFIESQESVGIEVIGQFRDLDHSDRFVWLRGFRDMTSRAKALTDFYGGPVWKAHREAANATMIDSDNVLLLRPALPTSGFSLENMKRPPVGSDDVPKNLVVATIYYFEGPVAVDFIDFFEQEFKPAATSLGARVSAYFVTENSENTFPALPVRGGENVFVWFSIFQDLAAYENYVAALSQSERWRDEVSGQLESYLGRAPEVLKLSPTSRSQLRG
;
A
#
# COMPACT_ATOMS: atom_id res chain seq x y z
N MET A 1 -24.00 19.08 49.90
CA MET A 1 -23.21 17.92 49.42
C MET A 1 -23.53 17.75 47.95
N THR A 2 -22.67 18.26 47.11
CA THR A 2 -22.83 18.29 45.65
C THR A 2 -21.92 17.21 45.05
N GLN A 3 -22.52 16.20 44.42
CA GLN A 3 -21.76 15.14 43.76
C GLN A 3 -21.15 15.67 42.43
N PRO A 4 -19.93 15.32 42.07
CA PRO A 4 -19.37 15.68 40.80
C PRO A 4 -19.89 14.75 39.68
N ILE A 5 -20.33 15.39 38.59
CA ILE A 5 -20.72 14.75 37.33
C ILE A 5 -19.48 14.09 36.73
N ARG A 6 -19.49 12.76 36.60
CA ARG A 6 -18.49 12.02 35.82
C ARG A 6 -18.76 12.32 34.36
N GLU A 7 -17.91 13.11 33.73
CA GLU A 7 -17.77 13.19 32.30
C GLU A 7 -17.25 11.83 31.78
N SER A 8 -18.15 11.10 31.16
CA SER A 8 -17.81 9.89 30.39
C SER A 8 -17.15 10.35 29.10
N SER A 9 -15.81 10.33 29.08
CA SER A 9 -15.04 10.43 27.82
C SER A 9 -15.41 9.23 26.97
N LYS A 10 -16.32 9.41 26.00
CA LYS A 10 -16.50 8.51 24.88
C LYS A 10 -15.20 8.52 24.07
N GLN A 11 -14.31 7.60 24.40
CA GLN A 11 -13.20 7.25 23.56
C GLN A 11 -13.79 6.80 22.23
N ALA A 12 -13.61 7.60 21.17
CA ALA A 12 -13.98 7.23 19.82
C ALA A 12 -13.32 5.87 19.56
N ARG A 13 -14.13 4.85 19.27
CA ARG A 13 -13.61 3.55 18.81
C ARG A 13 -12.78 3.85 17.58
N SER A 14 -11.49 3.57 17.63
CA SER A 14 -10.62 3.62 16.46
C SER A 14 -11.31 2.79 15.37
N SER A 15 -11.56 3.39 14.22
CA SER A 15 -11.87 2.62 13.02
C SER A 15 -10.80 1.56 12.92
N GLY A 16 -11.14 0.27 12.74
CA GLY A 16 -10.19 -0.85 12.68
C GLY A 16 -9.20 -0.77 11.52
N LEU A 17 -8.89 0.45 11.06
CA LEU A 17 -7.93 0.76 10.01
C LEU A 17 -6.53 0.85 10.60
N CYS A 18 -5.59 0.26 9.89
CA CYS A 18 -4.19 0.16 10.28
C CYS A 18 -3.54 1.54 10.49
N CYS A 19 -3.53 2.37 9.46
CA CYS A 19 -2.51 3.40 9.31
C CYS A 19 -3.05 4.62 8.55
N PRO A 20 -3.11 5.81 9.18
CA PRO A 20 -3.44 7.07 8.50
C PRO A 20 -2.38 7.55 7.51
N VAL A 21 -1.13 7.10 7.63
CA VAL A 21 -0.05 7.40 6.67
C VAL A 21 0.54 6.09 6.18
N VAL A 22 0.66 5.95 4.86
CA VAL A 22 1.16 4.73 4.20
C VAL A 22 2.23 5.11 3.17
N GLU A 23 3.30 4.34 3.10
CA GLU A 23 4.26 4.39 2.00
C GLU A 23 4.10 3.18 1.10
N LEU A 24 3.86 3.42 -0.19
CA LEU A 24 4.01 2.43 -1.25
C LEU A 24 5.40 2.60 -1.85
N ARG A 25 6.24 1.60 -1.66
CA ARG A 25 7.67 1.61 -2.02
C ARG A 25 7.94 0.59 -3.11
N GLN A 26 8.50 1.04 -4.23
CA GLN A 26 8.87 0.22 -5.38
C GLN A 26 10.39 0.26 -5.54
N TYR A 27 11.07 -0.83 -5.19
CA TYR A 27 12.52 -0.91 -5.30
C TYR A 27 12.94 -1.60 -6.59
N THR A 28 13.85 -0.98 -7.34
CA THR A 28 14.55 -1.60 -8.45
C THR A 28 15.84 -2.23 -7.94
N LEU A 29 15.99 -3.52 -8.18
CA LEU A 29 17.09 -4.31 -7.63
C LEU A 29 18.08 -4.72 -8.70
N GLN A 30 19.28 -5.08 -8.29
CA GLN A 30 20.26 -5.75 -9.15
C GLN A 30 19.67 -7.06 -9.71
N PRO A 31 19.96 -7.43 -10.95
CA PRO A 31 19.45 -8.66 -11.55
C PRO A 31 19.65 -9.88 -10.67
N GLY A 32 18.55 -10.61 -10.41
CA GLY A 32 18.53 -11.82 -9.58
C GLY A 32 18.68 -11.57 -8.08
N LYS A 33 18.63 -10.32 -7.58
CA LYS A 33 18.78 -10.02 -6.15
C LYS A 33 17.47 -9.89 -5.38
N ARG A 34 16.31 -10.01 -6.05
CA ARG A 34 15.01 -9.83 -5.40
C ARG A 34 14.80 -10.80 -4.23
N ASP A 35 15.01 -12.07 -4.44
CA ASP A 35 14.81 -13.06 -3.37
C ASP A 35 15.89 -12.96 -2.27
N VAL A 36 17.08 -12.48 -2.60
CA VAL A 36 18.12 -12.18 -1.60
C VAL A 36 17.63 -11.08 -0.65
N LEU A 37 17.06 -9.98 -1.19
CA LEU A 37 16.49 -8.91 -0.38
C LEU A 37 15.27 -9.36 0.39
N ILE A 38 14.33 -10.10 -0.24
CA ILE A 38 13.13 -10.61 0.43
C ILE A 38 13.50 -11.48 1.63
N ASN A 39 14.42 -12.42 1.48
CA ASN A 39 14.87 -13.29 2.56
C ASN A 39 15.53 -12.51 3.71
N LEU A 40 16.32 -11.48 3.40
CA LEU A 40 16.90 -10.60 4.40
C LEU A 40 15.81 -9.77 5.10
N PHE A 41 14.90 -9.19 4.33
CA PHE A 41 13.80 -8.36 4.83
C PHE A 41 12.88 -9.15 5.75
N ASP A 42 12.46 -10.33 5.32
CA ASP A 42 11.54 -11.20 6.05
C ASP A 42 12.15 -11.72 7.37
N ARG A 43 13.48 -11.88 7.43
CA ARG A 43 14.18 -12.37 8.61
C ARG A 43 14.55 -11.28 9.60
N GLU A 44 14.98 -10.10 9.12
CA GLU A 44 15.63 -9.09 9.97
C GLU A 44 14.82 -7.79 10.09
N PHE A 45 14.06 -7.41 9.04
CA PHE A 45 13.52 -6.06 8.97
C PHE A 45 12.03 -5.93 9.31
N ILE A 46 11.28 -7.01 9.39
CA ILE A 46 9.86 -6.93 9.73
C ILE A 46 9.71 -6.57 11.22
N GLU A 47 10.10 -7.47 12.11
CA GLU A 47 9.94 -7.29 13.55
C GLU A 47 10.70 -6.09 14.08
N SER A 48 11.88 -5.80 13.52
CA SER A 48 12.68 -4.65 13.93
C SER A 48 12.02 -3.32 13.55
N GLN A 49 11.29 -3.24 12.44
CA GLN A 49 10.47 -2.08 12.09
C GLN A 49 9.22 -1.99 12.99
N GLU A 50 8.53 -3.09 13.19
CA GLU A 50 7.32 -3.12 14.03
C GLU A 50 7.62 -2.76 15.49
N SER A 51 8.79 -3.15 16.01
CA SER A 51 9.22 -2.82 17.38
C SER A 51 9.38 -1.32 17.65
N VAL A 52 9.54 -0.51 16.61
CA VAL A 52 9.67 0.96 16.71
C VAL A 52 8.41 1.69 16.24
N GLY A 53 7.31 0.97 15.95
CA GLY A 53 6.01 1.54 15.62
C GLY A 53 5.76 1.76 14.13
N ILE A 54 6.49 1.06 13.27
CA ILE A 54 6.19 0.94 11.83
C ILE A 54 5.31 -0.29 11.64
N GLU A 55 4.17 -0.16 10.99
CA GLU A 55 3.38 -1.31 10.58
C GLU A 55 3.86 -1.79 9.20
N VAL A 56 4.39 -3.01 9.09
CA VAL A 56 4.80 -3.59 7.81
C VAL A 56 3.60 -4.30 7.18
N ILE A 57 2.88 -3.62 6.29
CA ILE A 57 1.58 -4.05 5.75
C ILE A 57 1.73 -5.23 4.79
N GLY A 58 2.72 -5.17 3.91
CA GLY A 58 2.91 -6.23 2.93
C GLY A 58 4.20 -6.10 2.14
N GLN A 59 4.70 -7.26 1.68
CA GLN A 59 5.88 -7.39 0.83
C GLN A 59 5.52 -8.26 -0.38
N PHE A 60 5.97 -7.83 -1.56
CA PHE A 60 5.49 -8.41 -2.82
C PHE A 60 6.61 -8.53 -3.85
N ARG A 61 6.47 -9.56 -4.68
CA ARG A 61 7.14 -9.67 -5.97
C ARG A 61 6.27 -9.02 -7.04
N ASP A 62 6.81 -8.08 -7.79
CA ASP A 62 6.16 -7.60 -9.02
C ASP A 62 6.24 -8.72 -10.08
N LEU A 63 5.10 -9.08 -10.66
CA LEU A 63 5.03 -10.16 -11.66
C LEU A 63 5.50 -9.70 -13.05
N ASP A 64 5.38 -8.40 -13.35
CA ASP A 64 5.81 -7.84 -14.63
C ASP A 64 7.30 -7.47 -14.66
N HIS A 65 7.93 -7.31 -13.47
CA HIS A 65 9.34 -6.92 -13.34
C HIS A 65 10.06 -7.85 -12.36
N SER A 66 10.84 -8.77 -12.89
CA SER A 66 11.52 -9.80 -12.10
C SER A 66 12.47 -9.27 -11.02
N ASP A 67 13.01 -8.08 -11.22
CA ASP A 67 13.94 -7.42 -10.30
C ASP A 67 13.32 -6.24 -9.55
N ARG A 68 11.97 -6.21 -9.43
CA ARG A 68 11.26 -5.23 -8.62
C ARG A 68 10.72 -5.88 -7.34
N PHE A 69 11.05 -5.25 -6.21
CA PHE A 69 10.48 -5.55 -4.90
C PHE A 69 9.55 -4.40 -4.48
N VAL A 70 8.29 -4.72 -4.23
CA VAL A 70 7.28 -3.73 -3.82
C VAL A 70 6.87 -4.04 -2.39
N TRP A 71 6.76 -3.01 -1.55
CA TRP A 71 6.30 -3.21 -0.19
C TRP A 71 5.57 -1.99 0.37
N LEU A 72 4.77 -2.23 1.38
CA LEU A 72 3.92 -1.25 2.03
C LEU A 72 4.26 -1.19 3.51
N ARG A 73 4.41 0.01 4.04
CA ARG A 73 4.47 0.25 5.48
C ARG A 73 3.58 1.41 5.89
N GLY A 74 3.12 1.38 7.13
CA GLY A 74 2.20 2.36 7.65
C GLY A 74 2.65 2.97 8.96
N PHE A 75 2.07 4.14 9.27
CA PHE A 75 2.38 4.94 10.45
C PHE A 75 1.10 5.58 10.98
N ARG A 76 1.10 5.85 12.28
CA ARG A 76 -0.05 6.49 12.94
C ARG A 76 -0.24 7.96 12.50
N ASP A 77 0.85 8.66 12.22
CA ASP A 77 0.90 10.04 11.74
C ASP A 77 2.33 10.39 11.25
N MET A 78 2.51 11.59 10.69
CA MET A 78 3.81 12.05 10.15
C MET A 78 4.87 12.25 11.24
N THR A 79 4.49 12.62 12.46
CA THR A 79 5.40 12.76 13.61
C THR A 79 5.90 11.38 14.06
N SER A 80 5.00 10.42 14.19
CA SER A 80 5.33 9.02 14.50
C SER A 80 6.19 8.40 13.41
N ARG A 81 5.95 8.74 12.13
CA ARG A 81 6.79 8.32 11.00
C ARG A 81 8.22 8.81 11.16
N ALA A 82 8.43 10.11 11.43
CA ALA A 82 9.77 10.67 11.62
C ALA A 82 10.53 9.94 12.73
N LYS A 83 9.89 9.75 13.88
CA LYS A 83 10.49 9.07 15.02
C LYS A 83 10.83 7.61 14.70
N ALA A 84 9.88 6.85 14.19
CA ALA A 84 10.04 5.43 13.91
C ALA A 84 11.13 5.16 12.85
N LEU A 85 11.21 6.00 11.81
CA LEU A 85 12.29 5.92 10.81
C LEU A 85 13.66 6.25 11.42
N THR A 86 13.74 7.26 12.28
CA THR A 86 14.97 7.60 13.00
C THR A 86 15.43 6.43 13.86
N ASP A 87 14.52 5.84 14.62
CA ASP A 87 14.81 4.72 15.53
C ASP A 87 15.25 3.47 14.75
N PHE A 88 14.56 3.15 13.64
CA PHE A 88 14.91 1.98 12.83
C PHE A 88 16.25 2.15 12.12
N TYR A 89 16.45 3.25 11.36
CA TYR A 89 17.68 3.47 10.58
C TYR A 89 18.88 3.82 11.46
N GLY A 90 18.64 4.35 12.65
CA GLY A 90 19.65 4.53 13.70
C GLY A 90 19.91 3.28 14.53
N GLY A 91 19.05 2.26 14.42
CA GLY A 91 19.05 1.07 15.26
C GLY A 91 20.14 0.03 14.91
N PRO A 92 20.35 -0.95 15.80
CA PRO A 92 21.41 -1.94 15.64
C PRO A 92 21.15 -2.91 14.49
N VAL A 93 19.91 -3.31 14.26
CA VAL A 93 19.55 -4.28 13.20
C VAL A 93 19.85 -3.69 11.83
N TRP A 94 19.40 -2.44 11.57
CA TRP A 94 19.73 -1.78 10.29
C TRP A 94 21.24 -1.61 10.13
N LYS A 95 21.97 -1.17 11.15
CA LYS A 95 23.42 -1.01 11.09
C LYS A 95 24.16 -2.31 10.77
N ALA A 96 23.66 -3.44 11.28
CA ALA A 96 24.26 -4.75 11.03
C ALA A 96 24.02 -5.26 9.59
N HIS A 97 22.90 -4.89 8.98
CA HIS A 97 22.44 -5.52 7.71
C HIS A 97 22.36 -4.54 6.53
N ARG A 98 22.57 -3.22 6.74
CA ARG A 98 22.41 -2.19 5.69
C ARG A 98 23.28 -2.43 4.46
N GLU A 99 24.51 -2.91 4.63
CA GLU A 99 25.42 -3.14 3.51
C GLU A 99 24.88 -4.28 2.61
N ALA A 100 24.42 -5.37 3.23
CA ALA A 100 23.83 -6.49 2.52
C ALA A 100 22.53 -6.09 1.80
N ALA A 101 21.69 -5.25 2.44
CA ALA A 101 20.48 -4.74 1.83
C ALA A 101 20.79 -3.80 0.66
N ASN A 102 21.64 -2.80 0.87
CA ASN A 102 21.99 -1.79 -0.14
C ASN A 102 22.66 -2.42 -1.37
N ALA A 103 23.49 -3.45 -1.17
CA ALA A 103 24.12 -4.19 -2.29
C ALA A 103 23.14 -4.87 -3.24
N THR A 104 21.87 -5.04 -2.83
CA THR A 104 20.82 -5.59 -3.70
C THR A 104 20.10 -4.53 -4.52
N MET A 105 20.23 -3.24 -4.19
CA MET A 105 19.40 -2.16 -4.72
C MET A 105 20.12 -1.38 -5.81
N ILE A 106 19.40 -1.01 -6.86
CA ILE A 106 19.77 0.01 -7.84
C ILE A 106 19.09 1.33 -7.47
N ASP A 107 17.79 1.26 -7.15
CA ASP A 107 16.95 2.41 -6.79
C ASP A 107 15.94 2.02 -5.70
N SER A 108 15.81 2.85 -4.69
CA SER A 108 14.85 2.71 -3.59
C SER A 108 13.99 3.95 -3.37
N ASP A 109 14.06 4.94 -4.29
CA ASP A 109 13.48 6.27 -4.12
C ASP A 109 12.11 6.42 -4.78
N ASN A 110 11.65 5.40 -5.54
CA ASN A 110 10.30 5.35 -6.07
C ASN A 110 9.29 5.04 -4.94
N VAL A 111 8.90 6.08 -4.21
CA VAL A 111 8.04 5.99 -3.03
C VAL A 111 6.90 6.99 -3.14
N LEU A 112 5.68 6.51 -3.03
CA LEU A 112 4.49 7.34 -2.84
C LEU A 112 4.14 7.41 -1.36
N LEU A 113 3.98 8.64 -0.85
CA LEU A 113 3.48 8.91 0.48
C LEU A 113 1.97 9.16 0.38
N LEU A 114 1.19 8.36 1.10
CA LEU A 114 -0.25 8.22 0.90
C LEU A 114 -1.02 8.39 2.21
N ARG A 115 -2.26 8.87 2.11
CA ARG A 115 -3.26 8.84 3.17
C ARG A 115 -4.57 8.24 2.66
N PRO A 116 -5.41 7.61 3.50
CA PRO A 116 -6.72 7.15 3.07
C PRO A 116 -7.53 8.27 2.40
N ALA A 117 -8.17 7.96 1.28
CA ALA A 117 -9.01 8.93 0.56
C ALA A 117 -10.26 9.30 1.37
N LEU A 118 -10.81 8.34 2.13
CA LEU A 118 -11.89 8.50 3.08
C LEU A 118 -11.50 7.92 4.45
N PRO A 119 -12.14 8.32 5.55
CA PRO A 119 -11.84 7.76 6.88
C PRO A 119 -11.96 6.24 7.00
N THR A 120 -12.63 5.60 6.04
CA THR A 120 -12.89 4.14 6.00
C THR A 120 -12.16 3.41 4.88
N SER A 121 -11.37 4.11 4.05
CA SER A 121 -10.76 3.54 2.84
C SER A 121 -9.37 2.94 3.03
N GLY A 122 -8.78 3.03 4.23
CA GLY A 122 -7.47 2.45 4.52
C GLY A 122 -7.50 0.92 4.64
N PHE A 123 -6.31 0.31 4.81
CA PHE A 123 -6.23 -1.13 5.04
C PHE A 123 -6.82 -1.53 6.39
N SER A 124 -7.63 -2.58 6.42
CA SER A 124 -8.01 -3.29 7.64
C SER A 124 -7.14 -4.55 7.74
N LEU A 125 -6.28 -4.58 8.74
CA LEU A 125 -5.41 -5.71 9.04
C LEU A 125 -5.93 -6.55 10.21
N GLU A 126 -7.11 -6.23 10.72
CA GLU A 126 -7.77 -7.02 11.76
C GLU A 126 -7.96 -8.45 11.28
N ASN A 127 -7.54 -9.41 12.12
CA ASN A 127 -7.56 -10.84 11.83
C ASN A 127 -6.56 -11.34 10.77
N MET A 128 -5.72 -10.48 10.20
CA MET A 128 -4.62 -10.89 9.33
C MET A 128 -3.38 -11.17 10.17
N LYS A 129 -3.12 -12.45 10.46
CA LYS A 129 -1.92 -12.85 11.20
C LYS A 129 -0.73 -13.00 10.24
N ARG A 130 0.37 -12.33 10.58
CA ARG A 130 1.62 -12.55 9.87
C ARG A 130 2.16 -13.95 10.15
N PRO A 131 2.59 -14.72 9.12
CA PRO A 131 3.30 -15.96 9.33
C PRO A 131 4.63 -15.75 10.08
N PRO A 132 5.09 -16.74 10.87
CA PRO A 132 6.32 -16.63 11.64
C PRO A 132 7.56 -16.58 10.74
N VAL A 133 8.70 -16.16 11.31
CA VAL A 133 10.00 -16.22 10.64
C VAL A 133 10.28 -17.66 10.18
N GLY A 134 10.77 -17.80 8.93
CA GLY A 134 11.03 -19.10 8.32
C GLY A 134 9.83 -19.75 7.66
N SER A 135 8.67 -19.07 7.60
CA SER A 135 7.54 -19.55 6.80
C SER A 135 7.89 -19.52 5.31
N ASP A 136 7.60 -20.58 4.60
CA ASP A 136 7.78 -20.77 3.16
C ASP A 136 6.45 -20.86 2.38
N ASP A 137 5.33 -20.80 3.07
CA ASP A 137 3.98 -20.82 2.47
C ASP A 137 3.69 -19.53 1.74
N VAL A 138 3.91 -19.53 0.43
CA VAL A 138 3.64 -18.40 -0.46
C VAL A 138 2.17 -18.43 -0.89
N PRO A 139 1.39 -17.35 -0.61
CA PRO A 139 -0.01 -17.29 -1.03
C PRO A 139 -0.14 -17.28 -2.55
N LYS A 140 -1.23 -17.86 -3.05
CA LYS A 140 -1.58 -17.80 -4.48
C LYS A 140 -2.28 -16.50 -4.85
N ASN A 141 -2.83 -15.79 -3.86
CA ASN A 141 -3.54 -14.54 -4.07
C ASN A 141 -2.67 -13.51 -4.78
N LEU A 142 -3.33 -12.71 -5.61
CA LEU A 142 -2.73 -11.57 -6.28
C LEU A 142 -3.29 -10.28 -5.66
N VAL A 143 -2.40 -9.40 -5.23
CA VAL A 143 -2.73 -8.02 -4.88
C VAL A 143 -2.43 -7.14 -6.08
N VAL A 144 -3.39 -6.36 -6.52
CA VAL A 144 -3.19 -5.41 -7.63
C VAL A 144 -3.28 -4.00 -7.07
N ALA A 145 -2.23 -3.22 -7.25
CA ALA A 145 -2.22 -1.80 -6.97
C ALA A 145 -2.34 -1.03 -8.30
N THR A 146 -3.39 -0.23 -8.44
CA THR A 146 -3.57 0.64 -9.60
C THR A 146 -3.37 2.08 -9.16
N ILE A 147 -2.49 2.80 -9.84
CA ILE A 147 -2.11 4.17 -9.54
C ILE A 147 -2.66 5.05 -10.66
N TYR A 148 -3.60 5.92 -10.33
CA TYR A 148 -4.11 6.97 -11.18
C TYR A 148 -3.37 8.27 -10.90
N TYR A 149 -3.02 9.00 -11.95
CA TYR A 149 -2.27 10.24 -11.88
C TYR A 149 -3.13 11.41 -12.33
N PHE A 150 -3.08 12.51 -11.59
CA PHE A 150 -3.87 13.71 -11.80
C PHE A 150 -2.96 14.92 -12.01
N GLU A 151 -3.42 15.91 -12.77
CA GLU A 151 -2.69 17.20 -12.95
C GLU A 151 -2.67 18.05 -11.68
N GLY A 152 -3.68 17.88 -10.82
CA GLY A 152 -3.84 18.57 -9.53
C GLY A 152 -4.28 17.62 -8.42
N PRO A 153 -4.51 18.12 -7.20
CA PRO A 153 -5.01 17.31 -6.10
C PRO A 153 -6.29 16.57 -6.48
N VAL A 154 -6.39 15.30 -6.05
CA VAL A 154 -7.59 14.47 -6.30
C VAL A 154 -8.82 15.17 -5.73
N ALA A 155 -9.76 15.50 -6.59
CA ALA A 155 -10.97 16.23 -6.24
C ALA A 155 -12.01 15.30 -5.59
N VAL A 156 -12.92 15.87 -4.81
CA VAL A 156 -13.99 15.12 -4.11
C VAL A 156 -14.92 14.42 -5.10
N ASP A 157 -15.23 15.06 -6.22
CA ASP A 157 -16.08 14.51 -7.27
C ASP A 157 -15.49 13.23 -7.91
N PHE A 158 -14.16 13.12 -8.01
CA PHE A 158 -13.52 11.86 -8.40
C PHE A 158 -13.70 10.77 -7.33
N ILE A 159 -13.57 11.12 -6.05
CA ILE A 159 -13.76 10.15 -4.95
C ILE A 159 -15.21 9.65 -4.94
N ASP A 160 -16.17 10.55 -5.14
CA ASP A 160 -17.60 10.22 -5.24
C ASP A 160 -17.87 9.32 -6.46
N PHE A 161 -17.32 9.64 -7.63
CA PHE A 161 -17.38 8.79 -8.82
C PHE A 161 -16.78 7.40 -8.56
N PHE A 162 -15.61 7.35 -7.90
CA PHE A 162 -14.97 6.07 -7.57
C PHE A 162 -15.87 5.20 -6.67
N GLU A 163 -16.48 5.79 -5.65
CA GLU A 163 -17.35 5.07 -4.70
C GLU A 163 -18.68 4.65 -5.32
N GLN A 164 -19.31 5.51 -6.10
CA GLN A 164 -20.70 5.32 -6.54
C GLN A 164 -20.79 4.58 -7.88
N GLU A 165 -19.82 4.74 -8.77
CA GLU A 165 -19.85 4.18 -10.11
C GLU A 165 -18.74 3.16 -10.37
N PHE A 166 -17.47 3.57 -10.18
CA PHE A 166 -16.33 2.73 -10.50
C PHE A 166 -16.27 1.46 -9.65
N LYS A 167 -16.25 1.61 -8.33
CA LYS A 167 -16.08 0.49 -7.38
C LYS A 167 -17.21 -0.55 -7.47
N PRO A 168 -18.50 -0.16 -7.57
CA PRO A 168 -19.58 -1.13 -7.82
C PRO A 168 -19.43 -1.85 -9.16
N ALA A 169 -19.05 -1.14 -10.24
CA ALA A 169 -18.83 -1.76 -11.55
C ALA A 169 -17.65 -2.76 -11.49
N ALA A 170 -16.51 -2.36 -10.95
CA ALA A 170 -15.35 -3.24 -10.81
C ALA A 170 -15.66 -4.46 -9.93
N THR A 171 -16.39 -4.26 -8.83
CA THR A 171 -16.75 -5.34 -7.90
C THR A 171 -17.71 -6.35 -8.56
N SER A 172 -18.67 -5.90 -9.36
CA SER A 172 -19.59 -6.77 -10.08
C SER A 172 -18.90 -7.67 -11.10
N LEU A 173 -17.69 -7.28 -11.54
CA LEU A 173 -16.86 -8.02 -12.48
C LEU A 173 -15.75 -8.85 -11.80
N GLY A 174 -15.69 -8.86 -10.45
CA GLY A 174 -14.83 -9.74 -9.68
C GLY A 174 -13.66 -9.06 -8.94
N ALA A 175 -13.50 -7.73 -9.02
CA ALA A 175 -12.50 -7.03 -8.22
C ALA A 175 -12.96 -6.89 -6.75
N ARG A 176 -12.17 -7.39 -5.81
CA ARG A 176 -12.36 -7.12 -4.38
C ARG A 176 -11.51 -5.92 -3.98
N VAL A 177 -12.10 -4.72 -3.99
CA VAL A 177 -11.42 -3.49 -3.55
C VAL A 177 -11.17 -3.58 -2.04
N SER A 178 -9.89 -3.52 -1.62
CA SER A 178 -9.48 -3.68 -0.22
C SER A 178 -9.14 -2.36 0.45
N ALA A 179 -8.57 -1.40 -0.28
CA ALA A 179 -8.22 -0.08 0.24
C ALA A 179 -7.99 0.91 -0.92
N TYR A 180 -8.09 2.22 -0.65
CA TYR A 180 -7.72 3.27 -1.61
C TYR A 180 -7.29 4.54 -0.89
N PHE A 181 -6.35 5.23 -1.53
CA PHE A 181 -5.56 6.31 -0.94
C PHE A 181 -5.40 7.46 -1.93
N VAL A 182 -5.10 8.63 -1.39
CA VAL A 182 -4.62 9.80 -2.14
C VAL A 182 -3.25 10.21 -1.64
N THR A 183 -2.57 11.09 -2.37
CA THR A 183 -1.29 11.67 -1.94
C THR A 183 -1.41 12.29 -0.55
N GLU A 184 -0.45 11.97 0.33
CA GLU A 184 -0.21 12.72 1.56
C GLU A 184 0.69 13.91 1.22
N ASN A 185 0.16 15.13 1.38
CA ASN A 185 0.83 16.37 0.96
C ASN A 185 1.71 17.01 2.07
N SER A 186 1.82 16.36 3.23
CA SER A 186 2.72 16.84 4.28
C SER A 186 4.17 16.78 3.83
N GLU A 187 4.98 17.67 4.35
CA GLU A 187 6.42 17.66 4.13
C GLU A 187 7.03 16.30 4.52
N ASN A 188 8.00 15.81 3.76
CA ASN A 188 8.72 14.59 4.08
C ASN A 188 9.50 14.75 5.38
N THR A 189 8.99 14.19 6.46
CA THR A 189 9.58 14.29 7.82
C THR A 189 10.85 13.47 8.03
N PHE A 190 11.33 12.76 6.99
CA PHE A 190 12.59 12.01 7.01
C PHE A 190 13.31 12.14 5.65
N PRO A 191 13.99 13.29 5.38
CA PRO A 191 14.57 13.59 4.06
C PRO A 191 15.66 12.61 3.58
N ALA A 192 16.28 11.87 4.50
CA ALA A 192 17.25 10.83 4.15
C ALA A 192 16.65 9.67 3.33
N LEU A 193 15.31 9.54 3.30
CA LEU A 193 14.57 8.67 2.41
C LEU A 193 13.67 9.51 1.52
N PRO A 194 14.04 9.71 0.26
CA PRO A 194 13.24 10.45 -0.69
C PRO A 194 11.84 9.86 -0.87
N VAL A 195 10.90 10.73 -1.17
CA VAL A 195 9.55 10.39 -1.63
C VAL A 195 9.28 11.19 -2.90
N ARG A 196 8.42 10.68 -3.78
CA ARG A 196 8.03 11.37 -5.01
C ARG A 196 7.19 12.60 -4.64
N GLY A 197 7.84 13.77 -4.67
CA GLY A 197 7.18 15.06 -4.44
C GLY A 197 6.44 15.55 -5.68
N GLY A 198 5.33 16.31 -5.46
CA GLY A 198 4.56 16.91 -6.54
C GLY A 198 3.67 15.94 -7.33
N GLU A 199 3.58 14.69 -6.95
CA GLU A 199 2.67 13.72 -7.55
C GLU A 199 1.29 13.83 -6.93
N ASN A 200 0.27 13.94 -7.76
CA ASN A 200 -1.13 13.86 -7.34
C ASN A 200 -1.66 12.50 -7.79
N VAL A 201 -1.80 11.58 -6.85
CA VAL A 201 -2.23 10.22 -7.17
C VAL A 201 -3.45 9.80 -6.38
N PHE A 202 -4.24 8.90 -7.00
CA PHE A 202 -5.19 8.04 -6.33
C PHE A 202 -4.71 6.61 -6.53
N VAL A 203 -4.49 5.88 -5.45
CA VAL A 203 -4.01 4.49 -5.48
C VAL A 203 -5.07 3.60 -4.87
N TRP A 204 -5.53 2.61 -5.61
CA TRP A 204 -6.45 1.62 -5.07
C TRP A 204 -5.89 0.21 -5.18
N PHE A 205 -6.25 -0.60 -4.20
CA PHE A 205 -5.80 -1.97 -4.08
C PHE A 205 -6.98 -2.92 -4.22
N SER A 206 -6.82 -3.92 -5.06
CA SER A 206 -7.74 -5.04 -5.17
C SER A 206 -7.02 -6.36 -4.92
N ILE A 207 -7.78 -7.36 -4.49
CA ILE A 207 -7.26 -8.69 -4.18
C ILE A 207 -8.03 -9.69 -5.03
N PHE A 208 -7.28 -10.54 -5.73
CA PHE A 208 -7.79 -11.65 -6.54
C PHE A 208 -7.31 -12.98 -5.96
N GLN A 209 -8.07 -14.04 -6.22
CA GLN A 209 -7.72 -15.38 -5.76
C GLN A 209 -6.37 -15.85 -6.34
N ASP A 210 -6.10 -15.47 -7.59
CA ASP A 210 -4.85 -15.75 -8.32
C ASP A 210 -4.75 -14.83 -9.55
N LEU A 211 -3.69 -15.01 -10.36
CA LEU A 211 -3.48 -14.28 -11.60
C LEU A 211 -4.58 -14.54 -12.62
N ALA A 212 -5.09 -15.78 -12.73
CA ALA A 212 -6.14 -16.11 -13.69
C ALA A 212 -7.46 -15.39 -13.37
N ALA A 213 -7.79 -15.25 -12.06
CA ALA A 213 -8.94 -14.46 -11.64
C ALA A 213 -8.81 -12.98 -12.03
N TYR A 214 -7.61 -12.41 -11.94
CA TYR A 214 -7.35 -11.05 -12.42
C TYR A 214 -7.47 -10.94 -13.95
N GLU A 215 -6.93 -11.87 -14.71
CA GLU A 215 -7.04 -11.90 -16.17
C GLU A 215 -8.50 -12.00 -16.63
N ASN A 216 -9.29 -12.84 -15.96
CA ASN A 216 -10.73 -12.94 -16.20
C ASN A 216 -11.46 -11.61 -15.88
N TYR A 217 -11.08 -10.93 -14.81
CA TYR A 217 -11.61 -9.60 -14.49
C TYR A 217 -11.29 -8.57 -15.59
N VAL A 218 -10.06 -8.52 -16.08
CA VAL A 218 -9.65 -7.61 -17.16
C VAL A 218 -10.42 -7.92 -18.45
N ALA A 219 -10.59 -9.19 -18.79
CA ALA A 219 -11.41 -9.61 -19.94
C ALA A 219 -12.89 -9.21 -19.77
N ALA A 220 -13.44 -9.37 -18.56
CA ALA A 220 -14.81 -8.97 -18.27
C ALA A 220 -15.02 -7.45 -18.36
N LEU A 221 -14.04 -6.64 -17.92
CA LEU A 221 -14.07 -5.18 -18.10
C LEU A 221 -14.23 -4.80 -19.57
N SER A 222 -13.41 -5.40 -20.46
CA SER A 222 -13.45 -5.09 -21.89
C SER A 222 -14.77 -5.48 -22.58
N GLN A 223 -15.49 -6.44 -22.02
CA GLN A 223 -16.77 -6.93 -22.53
C GLN A 223 -17.99 -6.24 -21.90
N SER A 224 -17.82 -5.56 -20.77
CA SER A 224 -18.91 -4.90 -20.06
C SER A 224 -19.38 -3.64 -20.79
N GLU A 225 -20.64 -3.61 -21.21
CA GLU A 225 -21.25 -2.41 -21.81
C GLU A 225 -21.27 -1.26 -20.81
N ARG A 226 -21.67 -1.49 -19.56
CA ARG A 226 -21.68 -0.48 -18.52
C ARG A 226 -20.29 0.13 -18.30
N TRP A 227 -19.25 -0.69 -18.27
CA TRP A 227 -17.88 -0.20 -18.13
C TRP A 227 -17.50 0.70 -19.30
N ARG A 228 -17.72 0.24 -20.51
CA ARG A 228 -17.33 0.94 -21.73
C ARG A 228 -18.12 2.25 -21.95
N ASP A 229 -19.41 2.22 -21.69
CA ASP A 229 -20.31 3.30 -22.09
C ASP A 229 -20.51 4.35 -20.96
N GLU A 230 -20.34 3.96 -19.67
CA GLU A 230 -20.62 4.84 -18.53
C GLU A 230 -19.36 5.16 -17.71
N VAL A 231 -18.46 4.18 -17.49
CA VAL A 231 -17.38 4.32 -16.49
C VAL A 231 -16.05 4.71 -17.11
N SER A 232 -15.62 4.06 -18.21
CA SER A 232 -14.27 4.24 -18.75
C SER A 232 -14.02 5.66 -19.26
N GLY A 233 -14.95 6.23 -20.01
CA GLY A 233 -14.83 7.60 -20.54
C GLY A 233 -14.80 8.66 -19.44
N GLN A 234 -15.59 8.49 -18.39
CA GLN A 234 -15.57 9.39 -17.25
C GLN A 234 -14.25 9.23 -16.46
N LEU A 235 -13.77 8.02 -16.23
CA LEU A 235 -12.47 7.77 -15.61
C LEU A 235 -11.35 8.47 -16.38
N GLU A 236 -11.28 8.25 -17.69
CA GLU A 236 -10.25 8.84 -18.56
C GLU A 236 -10.26 10.39 -18.51
N SER A 237 -11.42 11.02 -18.35
CA SER A 237 -11.53 12.48 -18.26
C SER A 237 -10.88 13.09 -17.01
N TYR A 238 -10.68 12.29 -15.97
CA TYR A 238 -10.00 12.72 -14.74
C TYR A 238 -8.48 12.54 -14.78
N LEU A 239 -7.97 11.65 -15.63
CA LEU A 239 -6.57 11.23 -15.57
C LEU A 239 -5.66 12.17 -16.35
N GLY A 240 -4.55 12.59 -15.73
CA GLY A 240 -3.49 13.37 -16.37
C GLY A 240 -2.57 12.53 -17.27
N ARG A 241 -2.45 11.23 -17.01
CA ARG A 241 -1.67 10.26 -17.79
C ARG A 241 -2.17 8.84 -17.59
N ALA A 242 -1.64 7.90 -18.39
CA ALA A 242 -1.98 6.50 -18.29
C ALA A 242 -1.76 5.92 -16.88
N PRO A 243 -2.67 5.08 -16.37
CA PRO A 243 -2.51 4.40 -15.09
C PRO A 243 -1.27 3.49 -15.05
N GLU A 244 -0.67 3.37 -13.86
CA GLU A 244 0.30 2.32 -13.56
C GLU A 244 -0.41 1.19 -12.80
N VAL A 245 -0.19 -0.05 -13.25
CA VAL A 245 -0.78 -1.24 -12.63
C VAL A 245 0.35 -2.15 -12.16
N LEU A 246 0.36 -2.45 -10.87
CA LEU A 246 1.33 -3.35 -10.25
C LEU A 246 0.63 -4.67 -9.91
N LYS A 247 1.06 -5.77 -10.51
CA LYS A 247 0.60 -7.14 -10.21
C LYS A 247 1.52 -7.75 -9.16
N LEU A 248 1.06 -7.83 -7.93
CA LEU A 248 1.87 -8.06 -6.75
C LEU A 248 1.58 -9.43 -6.14
N SER A 249 2.54 -10.35 -6.25
CA SER A 249 2.50 -11.65 -5.58
C SER A 249 3.06 -11.50 -4.15
N PRO A 250 2.27 -11.77 -3.09
CA PRO A 250 2.74 -11.63 -1.72
C PRO A 250 3.92 -12.56 -1.41
N THR A 251 4.87 -12.11 -0.57
CA THR A 251 5.88 -13.01 0.00
C THR A 251 5.25 -13.92 1.06
N SER A 252 5.99 -14.93 1.51
CA SER A 252 5.52 -15.85 2.54
C SER A 252 5.15 -15.15 3.85
N ARG A 253 5.75 -14.00 4.14
CA ARG A 253 5.50 -13.22 5.36
C ARG A 253 4.73 -11.92 5.15
N SER A 254 4.23 -11.66 3.95
CA SER A 254 3.32 -10.53 3.73
C SER A 254 2.09 -10.65 4.63
N GLN A 255 1.70 -9.59 5.34
CA GLN A 255 0.47 -9.58 6.14
C GLN A 255 -0.75 -9.36 5.23
N LEU A 256 -0.66 -8.41 4.29
CA LEU A 256 -1.64 -8.26 3.22
C LEU A 256 -1.41 -9.37 2.19
N ARG A 257 -2.24 -10.40 2.25
CA ARG A 257 -2.07 -11.62 1.45
C ARG A 257 -3.39 -12.23 0.93
N GLY A 258 -4.52 -11.58 1.15
CA GLY A 258 -5.83 -12.00 0.66
C GLY A 258 -6.79 -12.56 1.69
#